data_07a8ccaab9a1e2dd08423b10d0745422
#
_entry.id   07a8ccaab9a1e2dd08423b10d0745422
#
_cell.length_a   1.000
_cell.length_b   1.000
_cell.length_c   1.000
_cell.angle_alpha   90.00
_cell.angle_beta   90.00
_cell.angle_gamma   90.00
#
_symmetry.space_group_name_H-M   'P 1'
#
loop_
_entity.id
_entity.type
_entity.pdbx_description
1 polymer ?
#
loop_
_entity_poly.entity_id
_entity_poly.type
_entity_poly.pdbx_seq_one_letter_code
_entity_poly.pdbx_strand_id
1 'polypeptide(L)'
;MSKKPVALIIMDGFGYNKDTFGNAIAAANKPNIDKYLQGPHTLIGASGLDVGLPDGQMGNSEVGHTNIGAGRIVYQMLVKITKDIQDGVFFENKALCDAMENCKKNGTALHLMGLLSPGGVHSHMEHLFGLLEMAKRHGLKDVYVHAFLDGRDEPPTSAAGFMKTTCEKMQEIGVGKIATISGRYYAMDRDNAWDRVEKAYAAMVYGEGETGTEPVQAIEDSYAKEVTDEFMLPTVLDQNGLIKEQDSVIFFNFRPDRARQITRSFVDPEFKGFARKKGFFPLHFVCMAQYDATMPNVTVAYPPEQLHMTLGEYLSKCGKTQLRIAETQKYAHVTFFFNGGEEKVFDGEERILIPSPDVPTFDLKPEMSAYEVTDAVVKAIEEEKYDVIILNYANCDMVGHTGIFDAAKQAVEAVDTCVGRMVDAILAKGGVALITADHGNADKMCEPDGTPFTAHTTKIGR
;
A
#
# COMPACT_ATOMS: atom_id res chain seq x y z
N MET A 1 20.65 38.04 10.04
CA MET A 1 19.45 38.48 9.32
C MET A 1 18.27 37.76 9.93
N SER A 2 17.16 38.46 10.19
CA SER A 2 15.93 37.83 10.65
C SER A 2 15.47 36.79 9.64
N LYS A 3 15.07 35.61 10.07
CA LYS A 3 14.56 34.55 9.19
C LYS A 3 13.14 34.87 8.81
N LYS A 4 12.81 34.65 7.54
CA LYS A 4 11.45 34.71 7.01
C LYS A 4 10.95 33.27 6.85
N PRO A 5 10.24 32.73 7.84
CA PRO A 5 9.90 31.31 7.85
C PRO A 5 8.86 30.95 6.80
N VAL A 6 8.96 29.75 6.25
CA VAL A 6 7.90 29.13 5.44
C VAL A 6 7.24 28.05 6.30
N ALA A 7 5.92 28.13 6.45
CA ALA A 7 5.16 27.12 7.17
C ALA A 7 4.34 26.26 6.22
N LEU A 8 4.40 24.96 6.37
CA LEU A 8 3.46 24.00 5.81
C LEU A 8 2.55 23.52 6.95
N ILE A 9 1.28 23.89 6.88
CA ILE A 9 0.25 23.58 7.87
C ILE A 9 -0.65 22.52 7.25
N ILE A 10 -0.63 21.31 7.80
CA ILE A 10 -1.46 20.19 7.34
C ILE A 10 -2.64 20.06 8.30
N MET A 11 -3.83 20.27 7.80
CA MET A 11 -5.09 20.03 8.51
C MET A 11 -5.55 18.60 8.20
N ASP A 12 -5.15 17.65 9.04
CA ASP A 12 -5.40 16.24 8.82
C ASP A 12 -6.90 15.93 8.74
N GLY A 13 -7.32 15.22 7.68
CA GLY A 13 -8.72 14.90 7.47
C GLY A 13 -9.64 16.07 7.04
N PHE A 14 -9.09 17.25 6.73
CA PHE A 14 -9.84 18.41 6.27
C PHE A 14 -10.09 18.33 4.75
N GLY A 15 -11.02 17.47 4.34
CA GLY A 15 -11.40 17.30 2.94
C GLY A 15 -12.23 18.45 2.37
N TYR A 16 -12.48 18.38 1.07
CA TYR A 16 -13.38 19.28 0.38
C TYR A 16 -14.57 18.53 -0.22
N ASN A 17 -15.77 18.90 0.21
CA ASN A 17 -17.03 18.39 -0.30
C ASN A 17 -17.99 19.54 -0.59
N LYS A 18 -18.64 19.50 -1.76
CA LYS A 18 -19.68 20.50 -2.13
C LYS A 18 -20.98 20.28 -1.38
N ASP A 19 -21.24 19.02 -0.98
CA ASP A 19 -22.44 18.69 -0.23
C ASP A 19 -22.32 19.23 1.20
N THR A 20 -23.39 19.84 1.68
CA THR A 20 -23.45 20.39 3.04
C THR A 20 -24.06 19.40 4.06
N PHE A 21 -24.80 18.42 3.58
CA PHE A 21 -25.39 17.39 4.44
C PHE A 21 -24.30 16.50 5.02
N GLY A 22 -24.30 16.36 6.33
CA GLY A 22 -23.28 15.58 7.04
C GLY A 22 -21.85 16.11 6.93
N ASN A 23 -21.66 17.34 6.51
CA ASN A 23 -20.35 17.98 6.31
C ASN A 23 -20.06 18.90 7.51
N ALA A 24 -19.22 18.43 8.45
CA ALA A 24 -18.87 19.19 9.64
C ALA A 24 -18.03 20.42 9.29
N ILE A 25 -17.23 20.38 8.22
CA ILE A 25 -16.43 21.51 7.75
C ILE A 25 -17.33 22.62 7.20
N ALA A 26 -18.36 22.26 6.44
CA ALA A 26 -19.32 23.25 5.93
C ALA A 26 -20.17 23.89 7.03
N ALA A 27 -20.47 23.12 8.10
CA ALA A 27 -21.29 23.57 9.22
C ALA A 27 -20.50 24.38 10.28
N ALA A 28 -19.17 24.29 10.30
CA ALA A 28 -18.33 24.95 11.29
C ALA A 28 -18.17 26.46 11.05
N ASN A 29 -18.06 27.21 12.14
CA ASN A 29 -17.67 28.62 12.09
C ASN A 29 -16.15 28.72 11.97
N LYS A 30 -15.65 29.01 10.75
CA LYS A 30 -14.22 28.99 10.43
C LYS A 30 -13.78 30.27 9.68
N PRO A 31 -13.88 31.43 10.31
CA PRO A 31 -13.66 32.70 9.65
C PRO A 31 -12.24 32.89 9.09
N ASN A 32 -11.22 32.28 9.71
CA ASN A 32 -9.85 32.37 9.24
C ASN A 32 -9.65 31.59 7.95
N ILE A 33 -10.08 30.32 7.94
CA ILE A 33 -9.99 29.47 6.75
C ILE A 33 -10.83 30.03 5.62
N ASP A 34 -12.06 30.49 5.90
CA ASP A 34 -12.93 31.13 4.90
C ASP A 34 -12.31 32.39 4.29
N LYS A 35 -11.58 33.19 5.09
CA LYS A 35 -10.79 34.32 4.62
C LYS A 35 -9.65 33.89 3.70
N TYR A 36 -8.90 32.86 4.08
CA TYR A 36 -7.76 32.37 3.28
C TYR A 36 -8.23 31.78 1.96
N LEU A 37 -9.37 31.10 1.92
CA LEU A 37 -9.98 30.56 0.72
C LEU A 37 -10.46 31.64 -0.30
N GLN A 38 -10.52 32.90 0.08
CA GLN A 38 -10.73 34.01 -0.86
C GLN A 38 -9.43 34.41 -1.58
N GLY A 39 -8.29 33.99 -1.07
CA GLY A 39 -6.98 34.17 -1.68
C GLY A 39 -6.62 33.10 -2.72
N PRO A 40 -5.37 33.09 -3.19
CA PRO A 40 -4.91 32.07 -4.12
C PRO A 40 -5.00 30.67 -3.49
N HIS A 41 -5.78 29.80 -4.09
CA HIS A 41 -5.91 28.39 -3.69
C HIS A 41 -6.16 27.49 -4.90
N THR A 42 -5.94 26.19 -4.72
CA THR A 42 -6.24 25.15 -5.70
C THR A 42 -6.75 23.90 -5.00
N LEU A 43 -7.37 23.01 -5.77
CA LEU A 43 -7.77 21.69 -5.30
C LEU A 43 -6.72 20.67 -5.74
N ILE A 44 -6.39 19.74 -4.86
CA ILE A 44 -5.46 18.64 -5.13
C ILE A 44 -6.17 17.31 -4.92
N GLY A 45 -5.79 16.28 -5.69
CA GLY A 45 -6.27 14.93 -5.48
C GLY A 45 -5.73 14.38 -4.16
N ALA A 46 -6.59 13.72 -3.38
CA ALA A 46 -6.26 13.16 -2.08
C ALA A 46 -6.66 11.67 -1.97
N SER A 47 -6.99 11.01 -3.09
CA SER A 47 -7.41 9.62 -3.13
C SER A 47 -7.05 8.97 -4.47
N GLY A 48 -7.13 7.65 -4.53
CA GLY A 48 -6.89 6.88 -5.75
C GLY A 48 -5.53 7.16 -6.38
N LEU A 49 -5.48 7.18 -7.70
CA LEU A 49 -4.24 7.32 -8.47
C LEU A 49 -3.49 8.64 -8.22
N ASP A 50 -4.19 9.69 -7.81
CA ASP A 50 -3.58 10.99 -7.50
C ASP A 50 -2.62 10.93 -6.31
N VAL A 51 -2.77 9.91 -5.46
CA VAL A 51 -1.88 9.68 -4.30
C VAL A 51 -1.19 8.32 -4.35
N GLY A 52 -1.23 7.63 -5.47
CA GLY A 52 -0.56 6.34 -5.68
C GLY A 52 -1.30 5.13 -5.14
N LEU A 53 -2.60 5.27 -4.85
CA LEU A 53 -3.50 4.20 -4.44
C LEU A 53 -4.31 3.68 -5.64
N PRO A 54 -4.92 2.48 -5.55
CA PRO A 54 -5.89 2.02 -6.54
C PRO A 54 -7.01 3.03 -6.77
N ASP A 55 -7.55 3.06 -7.99
CA ASP A 55 -8.67 3.94 -8.32
C ASP A 55 -9.87 3.72 -7.39
N GLY A 56 -10.49 4.81 -6.95
CA GLY A 56 -11.59 4.78 -6.00
C GLY A 56 -11.22 4.47 -4.54
N GLN A 57 -9.96 4.17 -4.24
CA GLN A 57 -9.52 3.98 -2.86
C GLN A 57 -9.32 5.32 -2.16
N MET A 58 -9.89 5.45 -0.95
CA MET A 58 -9.72 6.64 -0.11
C MET A 58 -8.27 6.84 0.32
N GLY A 59 -7.83 8.11 0.38
CA GLY A 59 -6.53 8.46 0.95
C GLY A 59 -6.46 8.20 2.45
N ASN A 60 -5.26 8.33 3.00
CA ASN A 60 -5.00 8.26 4.43
C ASN A 60 -3.78 9.10 4.79
N SER A 61 -3.57 9.32 6.10
CA SER A 61 -2.50 10.20 6.57
C SER A 61 -1.10 9.70 6.21
N GLU A 62 -0.87 8.38 6.23
CA GLU A 62 0.44 7.80 5.87
C GLU A 62 0.81 8.12 4.42
N VAL A 63 -0.11 7.83 3.50
CA VAL A 63 0.08 8.08 2.05
C VAL A 63 0.16 9.57 1.77
N GLY A 64 -0.73 10.40 2.34
CA GLY A 64 -0.76 11.84 2.14
C GLY A 64 0.55 12.50 2.57
N HIS A 65 1.03 12.22 3.80
CA HIS A 65 2.27 12.76 4.31
C HIS A 65 3.51 12.25 3.55
N THR A 66 3.50 10.97 3.13
CA THR A 66 4.57 10.42 2.29
C THR A 66 4.67 11.16 0.96
N ASN A 67 3.54 11.40 0.27
CA ASN A 67 3.52 12.12 -1.00
C ASN A 67 3.95 13.58 -0.86
N ILE A 68 3.44 14.29 0.18
CA ILE A 68 3.82 15.67 0.46
C ILE A 68 5.33 15.75 0.75
N GLY A 69 5.85 14.86 1.61
CA GLY A 69 7.26 14.81 1.97
C GLY A 69 8.18 14.41 0.81
N ALA A 70 7.73 13.51 -0.06
CA ALA A 70 8.46 13.10 -1.26
C ALA A 70 8.39 14.13 -2.39
N GLY A 71 7.41 15.05 -2.39
CA GLY A 71 7.17 16.00 -3.48
C GLY A 71 6.79 15.35 -4.81
N ARG A 72 6.31 14.12 -4.76
CA ARG A 72 5.87 13.32 -5.91
C ARG A 72 4.90 12.24 -5.48
N ILE A 73 4.13 11.69 -6.43
CA ILE A 73 3.27 10.54 -6.19
C ILE A 73 4.14 9.31 -5.90
N VAL A 74 3.94 8.68 -4.74
CA VAL A 74 4.58 7.43 -4.33
C VAL A 74 3.56 6.32 -4.52
N TYR A 75 3.72 5.55 -5.60
CA TYR A 75 2.79 4.49 -5.93
C TYR A 75 2.94 3.29 -4.99
N GLN A 76 1.82 2.82 -4.45
CA GLN A 76 1.78 1.51 -3.78
C GLN A 76 2.08 0.39 -4.78
N MET A 77 2.60 -0.74 -4.27
CA MET A 77 3.13 -1.83 -5.11
C MET A 77 2.12 -2.32 -6.16
N LEU A 78 0.84 -2.48 -5.79
CA LEU A 78 -0.22 -2.86 -6.72
C LEU A 78 -0.31 -1.89 -7.90
N VAL A 79 -0.39 -0.60 -7.61
CA VAL A 79 -0.54 0.45 -8.64
C VAL A 79 0.73 0.59 -9.45
N LYS A 80 1.90 0.51 -8.80
CA LYS A 80 3.20 0.59 -9.46
C LYS A 80 3.37 -0.51 -10.51
N ILE A 81 3.12 -1.77 -10.15
CA ILE A 81 3.25 -2.89 -11.09
C ILE A 81 2.23 -2.75 -12.24
N THR A 82 0.97 -2.42 -11.90
CA THR A 82 -0.08 -2.22 -12.91
C THR A 82 0.30 -1.10 -13.90
N LYS A 83 0.80 0.02 -13.37
CA LYS A 83 1.26 1.14 -14.19
C LYS A 83 2.47 0.77 -15.06
N ASP A 84 3.44 0.07 -14.50
CA ASP A 84 4.62 -0.39 -15.24
C ASP A 84 4.24 -1.34 -16.39
N ILE A 85 3.20 -2.17 -16.21
CA ILE A 85 2.64 -3.00 -17.31
C ILE A 85 2.03 -2.12 -18.39
N GLN A 86 1.22 -1.13 -18.02
CA GLN A 86 0.56 -0.21 -18.96
C GLN A 86 1.56 0.65 -19.74
N ASP A 87 2.59 1.14 -19.04
CA ASP A 87 3.64 1.99 -19.63
C ASP A 87 4.71 1.17 -20.40
N GLY A 88 4.69 -0.15 -20.27
CA GLY A 88 5.64 -1.06 -20.91
C GLY A 88 6.95 -1.30 -20.15
N VAL A 89 7.20 -0.56 -19.08
CA VAL A 89 8.43 -0.66 -18.24
C VAL A 89 8.56 -2.03 -17.58
N PHE A 90 7.44 -2.66 -17.23
CA PHE A 90 7.39 -4.01 -16.68
C PHE A 90 8.15 -5.04 -17.53
N PHE A 91 8.05 -4.91 -18.86
CA PHE A 91 8.67 -5.84 -19.80
C PHE A 91 10.19 -5.65 -19.96
N GLU A 92 10.72 -4.60 -19.33
CA GLU A 92 12.17 -4.30 -19.27
C GLU A 92 12.74 -4.61 -17.87
N ASN A 93 11.91 -5.08 -16.93
CA ASN A 93 12.37 -5.41 -15.57
C ASN A 93 13.44 -6.50 -15.62
N LYS A 94 14.64 -6.16 -15.14
CA LYS A 94 15.83 -7.02 -15.27
C LYS A 94 15.65 -8.39 -14.65
N ALA A 95 15.09 -8.48 -13.45
CA ALA A 95 14.91 -9.76 -12.76
C ALA A 95 13.93 -10.68 -13.49
N LEU A 96 12.86 -10.12 -14.05
CA LEU A 96 11.89 -10.86 -14.85
C LEU A 96 12.49 -11.28 -16.19
N CYS A 97 13.22 -10.39 -16.88
CA CYS A 97 13.95 -10.70 -18.12
C CYS A 97 14.98 -11.83 -17.89
N ASP A 98 15.77 -11.75 -16.82
CA ASP A 98 16.77 -12.76 -16.49
C ASP A 98 16.13 -14.15 -16.29
N ALA A 99 14.92 -14.22 -15.68
CA ALA A 99 14.17 -15.47 -15.54
C ALA A 99 13.73 -16.05 -16.90
N MET A 100 13.28 -15.20 -17.82
CA MET A 100 12.90 -15.62 -19.18
C MET A 100 14.12 -16.14 -19.97
N GLU A 101 15.23 -15.41 -19.88
CA GLU A 101 16.47 -15.80 -20.56
C GLU A 101 17.09 -17.08 -19.95
N ASN A 102 16.95 -17.30 -18.64
CA ASN A 102 17.35 -18.56 -18.02
C ASN A 102 16.64 -19.75 -18.67
N CYS A 103 15.31 -19.67 -18.85
CA CYS A 103 14.54 -20.73 -19.51
C CYS A 103 15.03 -20.99 -20.95
N LYS A 104 15.27 -19.93 -21.73
CA LYS A 104 15.77 -20.05 -23.12
C LYS A 104 17.15 -20.67 -23.18
N LYS A 105 18.05 -20.24 -22.30
CA LYS A 105 19.44 -20.70 -22.28
C LYS A 105 19.55 -22.19 -21.89
N ASN A 106 18.75 -22.62 -20.93
CA ASN A 106 18.84 -23.96 -20.35
C ASN A 106 17.82 -24.93 -20.96
N GLY A 107 16.86 -24.46 -21.76
CA GLY A 107 15.78 -25.28 -22.30
C GLY A 107 14.83 -25.77 -21.18
N THR A 108 14.61 -24.94 -20.16
CA THR A 108 13.81 -25.24 -18.97
C THR A 108 12.47 -24.52 -18.97
N ALA A 109 11.56 -24.87 -18.08
CA ALA A 109 10.24 -24.29 -17.99
C ALA A 109 10.22 -22.99 -17.18
N LEU A 110 9.23 -22.15 -17.45
CA LEU A 110 8.83 -21.01 -16.63
C LEU A 110 7.61 -21.39 -15.80
N HIS A 111 7.70 -21.20 -14.48
CA HIS A 111 6.60 -21.39 -13.54
C HIS A 111 6.17 -20.05 -12.96
N LEU A 112 4.87 -19.74 -13.07
CA LEU A 112 4.25 -18.55 -12.51
C LEU A 112 3.35 -18.99 -11.35
N MET A 113 3.65 -18.61 -10.13
CA MET A 113 2.86 -18.98 -8.97
C MET A 113 2.36 -17.78 -8.19
N GLY A 114 1.18 -17.88 -7.61
CA GLY A 114 0.60 -16.80 -6.80
C GLY A 114 -0.91 -16.87 -6.67
N LEU A 115 -1.46 -15.94 -5.89
CA LEU A 115 -2.88 -15.83 -5.63
C LEU A 115 -3.61 -15.31 -6.88
N LEU A 116 -4.50 -16.14 -7.42
CA LEU A 116 -5.31 -15.82 -8.59
C LEU A 116 -6.58 -15.09 -8.17
N SER A 117 -6.49 -13.78 -8.07
CA SER A 117 -7.57 -12.94 -7.56
C SER A 117 -7.46 -11.51 -8.11
N PRO A 118 -8.58 -10.80 -8.34
CA PRO A 118 -8.60 -9.36 -8.61
C PRO A 118 -8.57 -8.51 -7.34
N GLY A 119 -8.65 -9.11 -6.14
CA GLY A 119 -8.81 -8.40 -4.86
C GLY A 119 -7.67 -7.45 -4.49
N GLY A 120 -6.48 -7.60 -5.09
CA GLY A 120 -5.40 -6.62 -4.98
C GLY A 120 -4.73 -6.52 -3.60
N VAL A 121 -4.97 -7.47 -2.68
CA VAL A 121 -4.39 -7.47 -1.34
C VAL A 121 -3.01 -8.12 -1.32
N HIS A 122 -2.83 -9.25 -1.97
CA HIS A 122 -1.58 -10.01 -2.03
C HIS A 122 -0.96 -10.04 -3.43
N SER A 123 -1.82 -10.00 -4.44
CA SER A 123 -1.50 -10.11 -5.86
C SER A 123 -2.62 -9.48 -6.68
N HIS A 124 -2.44 -9.44 -7.99
CA HIS A 124 -3.53 -9.11 -8.91
C HIS A 124 -3.40 -9.96 -10.17
N MET A 125 -4.54 -10.51 -10.67
CA MET A 125 -4.52 -11.38 -11.85
C MET A 125 -3.99 -10.70 -13.12
N GLU A 126 -4.16 -9.38 -13.27
CA GLU A 126 -3.58 -8.61 -14.38
C GLU A 126 -2.04 -8.68 -14.39
N HIS A 127 -1.38 -8.83 -13.22
CA HIS A 127 0.06 -9.00 -13.15
C HIS A 127 0.50 -10.37 -13.70
N LEU A 128 -0.30 -11.41 -13.46
CA LEU A 128 -0.11 -12.72 -14.10
C LEU A 128 -0.24 -12.59 -15.63
N PHE A 129 -1.24 -11.86 -16.12
CA PHE A 129 -1.43 -11.63 -17.56
C PHE A 129 -0.24 -10.87 -18.17
N GLY A 130 0.31 -9.88 -17.46
CA GLY A 130 1.55 -9.21 -17.84
C GLY A 130 2.74 -10.18 -17.97
N LEU A 131 2.89 -11.13 -17.02
CA LEU A 131 3.94 -12.15 -17.07
C LEU A 131 3.76 -13.14 -18.23
N LEU A 132 2.53 -13.55 -18.53
CA LEU A 132 2.21 -14.40 -19.69
C LEU A 132 2.55 -13.68 -21.01
N GLU A 133 2.16 -12.41 -21.14
CA GLU A 133 2.51 -11.60 -22.29
C GLU A 133 4.05 -11.45 -22.42
N MET A 134 4.76 -11.27 -21.32
CA MET A 134 6.22 -11.21 -21.31
C MET A 134 6.83 -12.53 -21.77
N ALA A 135 6.33 -13.67 -21.29
CA ALA A 135 6.78 -14.99 -21.71
C ALA A 135 6.59 -15.20 -23.21
N LYS A 136 5.44 -14.77 -23.78
CA LYS A 136 5.18 -14.77 -25.22
C LYS A 136 6.19 -13.92 -25.98
N ARG A 137 6.45 -12.70 -25.53
CA ARG A 137 7.44 -11.80 -26.16
C ARG A 137 8.85 -12.40 -26.20
N HIS A 138 9.21 -13.16 -25.16
CA HIS A 138 10.46 -13.91 -25.11
C HIS A 138 10.43 -15.23 -25.89
N GLY A 139 9.29 -15.63 -26.45
CA GLY A 139 9.14 -16.85 -27.27
C GLY A 139 9.15 -18.15 -26.46
N LEU A 140 8.82 -18.09 -25.14
CA LEU A 140 8.74 -19.27 -24.30
C LEU A 140 7.50 -20.11 -24.66
N LYS A 141 7.64 -21.44 -24.59
CA LYS A 141 6.56 -22.40 -24.86
C LYS A 141 6.12 -23.15 -23.63
N ASP A 142 7.07 -23.55 -22.80
CA ASP A 142 6.83 -24.30 -21.58
C ASP A 142 6.63 -23.32 -20.41
N VAL A 143 5.39 -22.82 -20.28
CA VAL A 143 4.99 -21.85 -19.26
C VAL A 143 3.82 -22.45 -18.48
N TYR A 144 4.00 -22.60 -17.18
CA TYR A 144 3.06 -23.24 -16.28
C TYR A 144 2.61 -22.30 -15.17
N VAL A 145 1.33 -22.31 -14.85
CA VAL A 145 0.74 -21.52 -13.77
C VAL A 145 0.34 -22.43 -12.62
N HIS A 146 0.79 -22.09 -11.43
CA HIS A 146 0.39 -22.68 -10.15
C HIS A 146 -0.53 -21.67 -9.45
N ALA A 147 -1.83 -21.84 -9.62
CA ALA A 147 -2.83 -20.92 -9.15
C ALA A 147 -3.19 -21.17 -7.68
N PHE A 148 -3.05 -20.17 -6.83
CA PHE A 148 -3.58 -20.21 -5.47
C PHE A 148 -4.93 -19.51 -5.44
N LEU A 149 -5.94 -20.15 -4.82
CA LEU A 149 -7.30 -19.62 -4.77
C LEU A 149 -7.53 -18.80 -3.50
N ASP A 150 -8.32 -17.74 -3.63
CA ASP A 150 -8.53 -16.73 -2.60
C ASP A 150 -9.60 -17.13 -1.56
N GLY A 151 -10.83 -16.76 -1.77
CA GLY A 151 -11.96 -17.02 -0.86
C GLY A 151 -11.93 -16.26 0.47
N ARG A 152 -11.04 -15.25 0.61
CA ARG A 152 -10.84 -14.43 1.81
C ARG A 152 -10.93 -12.94 1.52
N ASP A 153 -10.18 -12.48 0.52
CA ASP A 153 -10.18 -11.11 0.04
C ASP A 153 -11.25 -10.94 -1.05
N GLU A 154 -11.71 -12.07 -1.61
CA GLU A 154 -12.82 -12.23 -2.54
C GLU A 154 -13.85 -13.23 -2.00
N PRO A 155 -15.09 -13.28 -2.52
CA PRO A 155 -16.11 -14.21 -2.09
C PRO A 155 -15.64 -15.67 -2.13
N PRO A 156 -16.10 -16.52 -1.18
CA PRO A 156 -15.57 -17.87 -0.98
C PRO A 156 -15.71 -18.85 -2.16
N THR A 157 -16.52 -18.53 -3.16
CA THR A 157 -16.79 -19.37 -4.33
C THR A 157 -16.67 -18.59 -5.63
N SER A 158 -15.71 -17.69 -5.73
CA SER A 158 -15.49 -16.81 -6.89
C SER A 158 -14.41 -17.33 -7.86
N ALA A 159 -13.56 -18.24 -7.40
CA ALA A 159 -12.37 -18.66 -8.15
C ALA A 159 -12.68 -19.34 -9.49
N ALA A 160 -13.82 -20.04 -9.65
CA ALA A 160 -14.20 -20.64 -10.92
C ALA A 160 -14.33 -19.57 -12.02
N GLY A 161 -14.92 -18.40 -11.71
CA GLY A 161 -15.01 -17.26 -12.63
C GLY A 161 -13.64 -16.67 -12.98
N PHE A 162 -12.76 -16.47 -11.99
CA PHE A 162 -11.41 -15.96 -12.21
C PHE A 162 -10.55 -16.95 -13.02
N MET A 163 -10.69 -18.24 -12.75
CA MET A 163 -10.00 -19.29 -13.50
C MET A 163 -10.44 -19.32 -14.97
N LYS A 164 -11.74 -19.22 -15.21
CA LYS A 164 -12.28 -19.13 -16.58
C LYS A 164 -11.68 -17.95 -17.35
N THR A 165 -11.72 -16.76 -16.76
CA THR A 165 -11.11 -15.54 -17.34
C THR A 165 -9.62 -15.75 -17.62
N THR A 166 -8.90 -16.42 -16.70
CA THR A 166 -7.48 -16.70 -16.85
C THR A 166 -7.19 -17.65 -18.00
N CYS A 167 -7.99 -18.72 -18.14
CA CYS A 167 -7.85 -19.67 -19.25
C CYS A 167 -8.16 -19.00 -20.60
N GLU A 168 -9.20 -18.16 -20.68
CA GLU A 168 -9.53 -17.37 -21.87
C GLU A 168 -8.36 -16.43 -22.23
N LYS A 169 -7.78 -15.76 -21.24
CA LYS A 169 -6.65 -14.86 -21.47
C LYS A 169 -5.38 -15.59 -21.90
N MET A 170 -5.07 -16.75 -21.33
CA MET A 170 -3.97 -17.60 -21.79
C MET A 170 -4.16 -18.06 -23.24
N GLN A 171 -5.40 -18.38 -23.62
CA GLN A 171 -5.72 -18.74 -25.01
C GLN A 171 -5.54 -17.54 -25.96
N GLU A 172 -5.98 -16.36 -25.57
CA GLU A 172 -5.81 -15.10 -26.33
C GLU A 172 -4.32 -14.78 -26.54
N ILE A 173 -3.54 -14.84 -25.44
CA ILE A 173 -2.09 -14.60 -25.48
C ILE A 173 -1.37 -15.71 -26.27
N GLY A 174 -1.84 -16.94 -26.19
CA GLY A 174 -1.28 -18.11 -26.89
C GLY A 174 -0.14 -18.80 -26.15
N VAL A 175 -0.02 -18.58 -24.82
CA VAL A 175 0.99 -19.21 -23.96
C VAL A 175 0.43 -19.41 -22.54
N GLY A 176 0.93 -20.45 -21.86
CA GLY A 176 0.56 -20.78 -20.49
C GLY A 176 -0.40 -21.96 -20.40
N LYS A 177 -0.25 -22.74 -19.30
CA LYS A 177 -1.14 -23.84 -18.89
C LYS A 177 -1.25 -23.83 -17.38
N ILE A 178 -2.42 -24.15 -16.86
CA ILE A 178 -2.56 -24.37 -15.41
C ILE A 178 -1.99 -25.73 -15.06
N ALA A 179 -0.95 -25.76 -14.26
CA ALA A 179 -0.31 -27.00 -13.82
C ALA A 179 -0.88 -27.51 -12.49
N THR A 180 -1.10 -26.61 -11.53
CA THR A 180 -1.68 -26.96 -10.23
C THR A 180 -2.63 -25.87 -9.74
N ILE A 181 -3.61 -26.26 -8.93
CA ILE A 181 -4.51 -25.38 -8.19
C ILE A 181 -4.40 -25.72 -6.71
N SER A 182 -4.42 -24.73 -5.83
CA SER A 182 -4.41 -24.95 -4.38
C SER A 182 -5.07 -23.80 -3.66
N GLY A 183 -5.92 -24.06 -2.69
CA GLY A 183 -6.44 -23.03 -1.81
C GLY A 183 -5.31 -22.34 -1.04
N ARG A 184 -5.48 -21.04 -0.75
CA ARG A 184 -4.47 -20.23 -0.02
C ARG A 184 -4.19 -20.75 1.39
N TYR A 185 -5.11 -21.52 1.97
CA TYR A 185 -4.92 -22.20 3.25
C TYR A 185 -3.66 -23.09 3.27
N TYR A 186 -3.33 -23.71 2.14
CA TYR A 186 -2.15 -24.57 1.96
C TYR A 186 -0.96 -23.77 1.42
N ALA A 187 -1.15 -23.04 0.33
CA ALA A 187 -0.07 -22.41 -0.41
C ALA A 187 0.40 -21.07 0.17
N MET A 188 -0.38 -20.47 1.08
CA MET A 188 -0.10 -19.16 1.65
C MET A 188 -0.22 -19.13 3.18
N ASP A 189 0.24 -20.22 3.83
CA ASP A 189 0.34 -20.26 5.29
C ASP A 189 1.40 -19.28 5.80
N ARG A 190 1.14 -18.69 6.99
CA ARG A 190 2.07 -17.78 7.69
C ARG A 190 2.26 -18.14 9.17
N ASP A 191 1.66 -19.25 9.61
CA ASP A 191 1.59 -19.66 11.00
C ASP A 191 2.53 -20.84 11.31
N ASN A 192 3.44 -21.20 10.35
CA ASN A 192 4.35 -22.33 10.40
C ASN A 192 3.62 -23.68 10.46
N ALA A 193 2.44 -23.78 9.88
CA ALA A 193 1.73 -25.03 9.66
C ALA A 193 2.36 -25.77 8.46
N TRP A 194 3.53 -26.36 8.68
CA TRP A 194 4.36 -26.94 7.62
C TRP A 194 3.69 -28.11 6.90
N ASP A 195 2.80 -28.84 7.55
CA ASP A 195 1.96 -29.90 6.95
C ASP A 195 1.05 -29.37 5.84
N ARG A 196 0.61 -28.09 5.94
CA ARG A 196 -0.16 -27.43 4.88
C ARG A 196 0.74 -27.03 3.73
N VAL A 197 1.86 -26.36 4.04
CA VAL A 197 2.83 -25.90 3.03
C VAL A 197 3.39 -27.09 2.26
N GLU A 198 3.68 -28.21 2.92
CA GLU A 198 4.19 -29.44 2.30
C GLU A 198 3.22 -29.98 1.24
N LYS A 199 1.90 -29.93 1.48
CA LYS A 199 0.91 -30.41 0.50
C LYS A 199 0.95 -29.59 -0.78
N ALA A 200 0.98 -28.25 -0.67
CA ALA A 200 1.09 -27.37 -1.83
C ALA A 200 2.43 -27.55 -2.56
N TYR A 201 3.53 -27.66 -1.83
CA TYR A 201 4.85 -27.97 -2.38
C TYR A 201 4.87 -29.31 -3.11
N ALA A 202 4.30 -30.36 -2.50
CA ALA A 202 4.26 -31.70 -3.07
C ALA A 202 3.47 -31.75 -4.39
N ALA A 203 2.38 -31.02 -4.48
CA ALA A 203 1.62 -30.91 -5.72
C ALA A 203 2.45 -30.25 -6.84
N MET A 204 3.18 -29.17 -6.53
CA MET A 204 3.99 -28.46 -7.52
C MET A 204 5.28 -29.18 -7.92
N VAL A 205 5.89 -29.99 -7.03
CA VAL A 205 7.21 -30.60 -7.25
C VAL A 205 7.15 -32.10 -7.52
N TYR A 206 6.23 -32.80 -6.86
CA TYR A 206 6.14 -34.27 -6.96
C TYR A 206 4.92 -34.73 -7.77
N GLY A 207 3.98 -33.83 -8.05
CA GLY A 207 2.70 -34.20 -8.66
C GLY A 207 1.80 -35.00 -7.71
N GLU A 208 1.95 -34.77 -6.40
CA GLU A 208 1.19 -35.45 -5.35
C GLU A 208 0.04 -34.54 -4.87
N GLY A 209 -1.18 -35.03 -4.92
CA GLY A 209 -2.38 -34.29 -4.53
C GLY A 209 -3.61 -34.89 -5.19
N GLU A 210 -4.72 -34.15 -5.14
CA GLU A 210 -5.89 -34.45 -5.95
C GLU A 210 -5.52 -34.33 -7.45
N THR A 211 -6.29 -34.95 -8.32
CA THR A 211 -6.06 -34.90 -9.77
C THR A 211 -7.27 -34.36 -10.49
N GLY A 212 -7.05 -33.58 -11.54
CA GLY A 212 -8.06 -33.04 -12.43
C GLY A 212 -7.52 -32.91 -13.85
N THR A 213 -8.38 -32.62 -14.80
CA THR A 213 -7.97 -32.42 -16.20
C THR A 213 -8.30 -31.01 -16.69
N GLU A 214 -9.41 -30.46 -16.21
CA GLU A 214 -9.88 -29.11 -16.60
C GLU A 214 -9.91 -28.18 -15.38
N PRO A 215 -9.28 -27.00 -15.46
CA PRO A 215 -9.09 -26.11 -14.30
C PRO A 215 -10.41 -25.66 -13.66
N VAL A 216 -11.38 -25.20 -14.47
CA VAL A 216 -12.66 -24.70 -13.95
C VAL A 216 -13.47 -25.84 -13.34
N GLN A 217 -13.52 -27.01 -14.01
CA GLN A 217 -14.24 -28.19 -13.51
C GLN A 217 -13.67 -28.68 -12.19
N ALA A 218 -12.35 -28.67 -12.03
CA ALA A 218 -11.72 -29.07 -10.75
C ALA A 218 -12.14 -28.19 -9.57
N ILE A 219 -12.37 -26.89 -9.82
CA ILE A 219 -12.87 -25.95 -8.80
C ILE A 219 -14.36 -26.25 -8.52
N GLU A 220 -15.17 -26.42 -9.56
CA GLU A 220 -16.60 -26.76 -9.42
C GLU A 220 -16.81 -28.11 -8.70
N ASP A 221 -15.97 -29.09 -8.96
CA ASP A 221 -15.98 -30.38 -8.25
C ASP A 221 -15.62 -30.23 -6.76
N SER A 222 -14.77 -29.23 -6.41
CA SER A 222 -14.49 -28.87 -5.02
C SER A 222 -15.72 -28.25 -4.36
N TYR A 223 -16.40 -27.34 -5.04
CA TYR A 223 -17.65 -26.72 -4.55
C TYR A 223 -18.76 -27.76 -4.33
N ALA A 224 -18.86 -28.76 -5.21
CA ALA A 224 -19.82 -29.86 -5.07
C ALA A 224 -19.58 -30.72 -3.82
N LYS A 225 -18.34 -30.66 -3.27
CA LYS A 225 -17.94 -31.29 -1.99
C LYS A 225 -18.01 -30.32 -0.81
N GLU A 226 -18.65 -29.15 -0.98
CA GLU A 226 -18.73 -28.07 0.02
C GLU A 226 -17.35 -27.49 0.45
N VAL A 227 -16.32 -27.64 -0.39
CA VAL A 227 -14.98 -27.09 -0.16
C VAL A 227 -14.80 -25.85 -1.01
N THR A 228 -14.69 -24.70 -0.35
CA THR A 228 -14.57 -23.37 -0.97
C THR A 228 -13.14 -23.07 -1.40
N ASP A 229 -12.94 -21.95 -2.07
CA ASP A 229 -11.67 -21.50 -2.67
C ASP A 229 -10.50 -21.58 -1.71
N GLU A 230 -10.64 -21.00 -0.50
CA GLU A 230 -9.57 -20.94 0.50
C GLU A 230 -9.05 -22.34 0.87
N PHE A 231 -9.93 -23.33 0.93
CA PHE A 231 -9.65 -24.66 1.46
C PHE A 231 -9.50 -25.75 0.38
N MET A 232 -9.54 -25.37 -0.91
CA MET A 232 -9.37 -26.34 -2.00
C MET A 232 -8.05 -27.09 -1.83
N LEU A 233 -8.15 -28.43 -1.80
CA LEU A 233 -6.98 -29.30 -1.71
C LEU A 233 -6.05 -29.10 -2.91
N PRO A 234 -4.71 -29.16 -2.70
CA PRO A 234 -3.78 -29.08 -3.81
C PRO A 234 -4.09 -30.14 -4.88
N THR A 235 -4.38 -29.68 -6.09
CA THR A 235 -4.84 -30.47 -7.22
C THR A 235 -3.86 -30.31 -8.38
N VAL A 236 -3.41 -31.42 -8.96
CA VAL A 236 -2.49 -31.49 -10.09
C VAL A 236 -3.30 -31.67 -11.38
N LEU A 237 -3.08 -30.78 -12.35
CA LEU A 237 -3.77 -30.78 -13.64
C LEU A 237 -2.84 -31.20 -14.79
N ASP A 238 -1.57 -30.82 -14.76
CA ASP A 238 -0.58 -31.17 -15.78
C ASP A 238 0.73 -31.64 -15.12
N GLN A 239 1.03 -32.95 -15.26
CA GLN A 239 2.27 -33.58 -14.78
C GLN A 239 3.53 -33.05 -15.48
N ASN A 240 3.41 -32.45 -16.68
CA ASN A 240 4.53 -31.85 -17.37
C ASN A 240 4.94 -30.50 -16.75
N GLY A 241 4.02 -29.86 -16.04
CA GLY A 241 4.22 -28.58 -15.36
C GLY A 241 4.77 -28.69 -13.93
N LEU A 242 5.40 -29.82 -13.56
CA LEU A 242 6.07 -29.94 -12.27
C LEU A 242 7.39 -29.17 -12.27
N ILE A 243 7.66 -28.48 -11.16
CA ILE A 243 8.89 -27.69 -10.96
C ILE A 243 10.10 -28.62 -10.83
N LYS A 244 11.14 -28.35 -11.63
CA LYS A 244 12.37 -29.15 -11.71
C LYS A 244 13.61 -28.27 -11.52
N GLU A 245 14.73 -28.91 -11.31
CA GLU A 245 16.04 -28.26 -11.22
C GLU A 245 16.31 -27.35 -12.42
N GLN A 246 16.83 -26.14 -12.15
CA GLN A 246 17.15 -25.08 -13.10
C GLN A 246 15.94 -24.40 -13.79
N ASP A 247 14.72 -24.80 -13.50
CA ASP A 247 13.54 -24.03 -13.94
C ASP A 247 13.56 -22.62 -13.38
N SER A 248 12.87 -21.72 -14.05
CA SER A 248 12.57 -20.39 -13.52
C SER A 248 11.22 -20.36 -12.84
N VAL A 249 11.16 -19.78 -11.66
CA VAL A 249 9.92 -19.58 -10.90
C VAL A 249 9.74 -18.09 -10.64
N ILE A 250 8.59 -17.53 -10.96
CA ILE A 250 8.20 -16.17 -10.61
C ILE A 250 7.00 -16.25 -9.69
N PHE A 251 7.17 -15.81 -8.45
CA PHE A 251 6.07 -15.67 -7.49
C PHE A 251 5.51 -14.25 -7.58
N PHE A 252 4.32 -14.10 -8.16
CA PHE A 252 3.78 -12.79 -8.50
C PHE A 252 3.01 -12.08 -7.36
N ASN A 253 2.95 -12.65 -6.16
CA ASN A 253 2.49 -11.94 -4.98
C ASN A 253 3.43 -10.78 -4.64
N PHE A 254 2.89 -9.59 -4.39
CA PHE A 254 3.68 -8.42 -3.98
C PHE A 254 3.61 -8.15 -2.46
N ARG A 255 2.71 -8.80 -1.72
CA ARG A 255 2.64 -8.72 -0.26
C ARG A 255 3.42 -9.88 0.37
N PRO A 256 4.37 -9.58 1.32
CA PRO A 256 5.34 -10.56 1.78
C PRO A 256 4.83 -11.61 2.76
N ASP A 257 3.89 -11.24 3.66
CA ASP A 257 3.58 -11.98 4.89
C ASP A 257 3.22 -13.45 4.66
N ARG A 258 2.45 -13.75 3.62
CA ARG A 258 2.01 -15.11 3.26
C ARG A 258 2.81 -15.76 2.13
N ALA A 259 3.80 -15.05 1.58
CA ALA A 259 4.67 -15.60 0.54
C ALA A 259 5.95 -16.24 1.11
N ARG A 260 6.36 -15.85 2.33
CA ARG A 260 7.66 -16.24 2.92
C ARG A 260 7.84 -17.74 3.06
N GLN A 261 6.87 -18.44 3.63
CA GLN A 261 7.04 -19.84 4.05
C GLN A 261 7.19 -20.76 2.86
N ILE A 262 6.28 -20.67 1.88
CA ILE A 262 6.38 -21.51 0.69
C ILE A 262 7.61 -21.16 -0.14
N THR A 263 8.00 -19.89 -0.24
CA THR A 263 9.24 -19.49 -0.93
C THR A 263 10.45 -20.14 -0.25
N ARG A 264 10.59 -20.07 1.08
CA ARG A 264 11.68 -20.71 1.81
C ARG A 264 11.75 -22.21 1.56
N SER A 265 10.63 -22.88 1.42
CA SER A 265 10.63 -24.34 1.11
C SER A 265 11.27 -24.67 -0.24
N PHE A 266 11.29 -23.73 -1.19
CA PHE A 266 11.96 -23.88 -2.48
C PHE A 266 13.43 -23.45 -2.44
N VAL A 267 13.75 -22.34 -1.82
CA VAL A 267 15.01 -21.61 -2.05
C VAL A 267 16.04 -21.76 -0.94
N ASP A 268 15.64 -22.17 0.27
CA ASP A 268 16.53 -22.26 1.42
C ASP A 268 17.13 -23.68 1.53
N PRO A 269 18.46 -23.86 1.31
CA PRO A 269 19.11 -25.14 1.50
C PRO A 269 18.96 -25.69 2.93
N GLU A 270 18.94 -24.80 3.94
CA GLU A 270 18.83 -25.11 5.36
C GLU A 270 17.39 -25.26 5.87
N PHE A 271 16.41 -25.26 4.96
CA PHE A 271 14.99 -25.38 5.32
C PHE A 271 14.69 -26.68 6.10
N LYS A 272 13.96 -26.53 7.21
CA LYS A 272 13.64 -27.61 8.17
C LYS A 272 12.14 -27.80 8.43
N GLY A 273 11.26 -27.10 7.72
CA GLY A 273 9.82 -27.18 7.96
C GLY A 273 9.23 -28.56 7.65
N PHE A 274 9.72 -29.21 6.59
CA PHE A 274 9.39 -30.58 6.20
C PHE A 274 10.54 -31.21 5.42
N ALA A 275 10.52 -32.54 5.28
CA ALA A 275 11.55 -33.29 4.52
C ALA A 275 11.26 -33.22 3.01
N ARG A 276 12.13 -32.60 2.25
CA ARG A 276 12.03 -32.57 0.79
C ARG A 276 12.49 -33.91 0.21
N LYS A 277 11.57 -34.69 -0.40
CA LYS A 277 11.85 -36.05 -0.94
C LYS A 277 12.97 -36.07 -1.97
N LYS A 278 13.14 -35.00 -2.77
CA LYS A 278 14.20 -34.84 -3.76
C LYS A 278 15.39 -33.99 -3.25
N GLY A 279 15.41 -33.63 -1.96
CA GLY A 279 16.39 -32.72 -1.41
C GLY A 279 16.21 -31.29 -1.92
N PHE A 280 17.20 -30.44 -1.71
CA PHE A 280 17.29 -29.11 -2.32
C PHE A 280 17.81 -29.24 -3.76
N PHE A 281 17.20 -28.46 -4.65
CA PHE A 281 17.69 -28.26 -6.01
C PHE A 281 17.62 -26.79 -6.40
N PRO A 282 18.59 -26.30 -7.19
CA PRO A 282 18.64 -24.88 -7.56
C PRO A 282 17.54 -24.51 -8.56
N LEU A 283 16.96 -23.34 -8.33
CA LEU A 283 15.97 -22.69 -9.19
C LEU A 283 16.45 -21.27 -9.51
N HIS A 284 16.03 -20.74 -10.65
CA HIS A 284 16.05 -19.28 -10.85
C HIS A 284 14.75 -18.69 -10.29
N PHE A 285 14.78 -18.32 -9.00
CA PHE A 285 13.59 -17.91 -8.27
C PHE A 285 13.49 -16.38 -8.18
N VAL A 286 12.39 -15.84 -8.68
CA VAL A 286 12.09 -14.40 -8.62
C VAL A 286 10.88 -14.15 -7.73
N CYS A 287 11.08 -13.32 -6.71
CA CYS A 287 10.01 -12.77 -5.89
C CYS A 287 9.55 -11.44 -6.50
N MET A 288 8.25 -11.22 -6.64
CA MET A 288 7.74 -9.94 -7.14
C MET A 288 8.17 -8.78 -6.23
N ALA A 289 8.12 -8.97 -4.92
CA ALA A 289 8.62 -8.02 -3.93
C ALA A 289 9.61 -8.70 -2.99
N GLN A 290 10.31 -7.95 -2.16
CA GLN A 290 11.19 -8.51 -1.13
C GLN A 290 10.36 -9.14 0.00
N TYR A 291 10.29 -10.46 0.04
CA TYR A 291 9.53 -11.15 1.09
C TYR A 291 10.27 -11.20 2.42
N ASP A 292 11.58 -11.34 2.37
CA ASP A 292 12.47 -11.38 3.54
C ASP A 292 13.90 -11.06 3.08
N ALA A 293 14.54 -10.11 3.75
CA ALA A 293 15.92 -9.70 3.42
C ALA A 293 16.96 -10.82 3.65
N THR A 294 16.62 -11.83 4.47
CA THR A 294 17.51 -12.97 4.77
C THR A 294 17.27 -14.19 3.87
N MET A 295 16.35 -14.08 2.90
CA MET A 295 15.99 -15.20 2.03
C MET A 295 17.08 -15.47 1.00
N PRO A 296 17.69 -16.67 1.00
CA PRO A 296 18.75 -16.99 0.06
C PRO A 296 18.19 -17.34 -1.33
N ASN A 297 19.06 -17.32 -2.34
CA ASN A 297 18.80 -17.84 -3.69
C ASN A 297 17.56 -17.26 -4.38
N VAL A 298 17.26 -15.98 -4.12
CA VAL A 298 16.17 -15.26 -4.77
C VAL A 298 16.66 -14.00 -5.43
N THR A 299 16.00 -13.61 -6.50
CA THR A 299 16.06 -12.27 -7.10
C THR A 299 14.74 -11.55 -6.83
N VAL A 300 14.78 -10.23 -6.66
CA VAL A 300 13.59 -9.43 -6.37
C VAL A 300 13.29 -8.51 -7.55
N ALA A 301 12.09 -8.61 -8.12
CA ALA A 301 11.66 -7.79 -9.26
C ALA A 301 11.42 -6.34 -8.85
N TYR A 302 10.78 -6.13 -7.71
CA TYR A 302 10.50 -4.82 -7.13
C TYR A 302 11.07 -4.76 -5.70
N PRO A 303 12.36 -4.41 -5.55
CA PRO A 303 12.97 -4.24 -4.22
C PRO A 303 12.34 -3.05 -3.49
N PRO A 304 12.46 -2.97 -2.16
CA PRO A 304 12.06 -1.80 -1.40
C PRO A 304 12.71 -0.54 -1.98
N GLU A 305 11.89 0.45 -2.30
CA GLU A 305 12.36 1.71 -2.83
C GLU A 305 12.64 2.67 -1.66
N GLN A 306 13.90 3.09 -1.55
CA GLN A 306 14.23 4.21 -0.65
C GLN A 306 13.87 5.52 -1.34
N LEU A 307 13.05 6.32 -0.66
CA LEU A 307 12.68 7.64 -1.16
C LEU A 307 13.81 8.62 -0.90
N HIS A 308 14.55 8.96 -1.96
CA HIS A 308 15.59 9.98 -1.91
C HIS A 308 15.03 11.36 -2.23
N MET A 309 15.73 12.39 -1.77
CA MET A 309 15.38 13.79 -2.01
C MET A 309 13.99 14.17 -1.50
N THR A 310 13.61 13.61 -0.36
CA THR A 310 12.45 14.11 0.38
C THR A 310 12.66 15.58 0.78
N LEU A 311 11.59 16.30 1.07
CA LEU A 311 11.68 17.72 1.44
C LEU A 311 12.65 17.93 2.63
N GLY A 312 12.59 17.04 3.63
CA GLY A 312 13.51 17.09 4.78
C GLY A 312 14.97 16.92 4.41
N GLU A 313 15.28 15.95 3.56
CA GLU A 313 16.62 15.72 3.04
C GLU A 313 17.10 16.90 2.18
N TYR A 314 16.24 17.44 1.32
CA TYR A 314 16.58 18.57 0.45
C TYR A 314 16.86 19.84 1.25
N LEU A 315 16.04 20.16 2.25
CA LEU A 315 16.25 21.29 3.15
C LEU A 315 17.60 21.18 3.89
N SER A 316 17.91 20.00 4.40
CA SER A 316 19.19 19.71 5.05
C SER A 316 20.37 19.92 4.10
N LYS A 317 20.32 19.39 2.87
CA LYS A 317 21.34 19.61 1.83
C LYS A 317 21.53 21.10 1.47
N CYS A 318 20.48 21.89 1.59
CA CYS A 318 20.52 23.35 1.39
C CYS A 318 20.96 24.12 2.64
N GLY A 319 21.33 23.43 3.72
CA GLY A 319 21.74 24.06 5.00
C GLY A 319 20.62 24.82 5.69
N LYS A 320 19.34 24.44 5.46
CA LYS A 320 18.16 25.05 6.05
C LYS A 320 17.78 24.38 7.35
N THR A 321 17.33 25.18 8.31
CA THR A 321 16.78 24.64 9.56
C THR A 321 15.30 24.39 9.42
N GLN A 322 14.82 23.27 9.98
CA GLN A 322 13.42 22.86 9.88
C GLN A 322 12.87 22.36 11.22
N LEU A 323 11.63 22.68 11.49
CA LEU A 323 10.87 22.18 12.63
C LEU A 323 9.78 21.21 12.14
N ARG A 324 9.67 20.05 12.81
CA ARG A 324 8.54 19.12 12.69
C ARG A 324 7.77 19.15 14.00
N ILE A 325 6.47 19.42 13.94
CA ILE A 325 5.64 19.53 15.13
C ILE A 325 4.25 18.94 14.90
N ALA A 326 3.82 18.09 15.79
CA ALA A 326 2.48 17.55 15.88
C ALA A 326 2.21 17.01 17.29
N GLU A 327 0.95 16.70 17.57
CA GLU A 327 0.60 15.90 18.73
C GLU A 327 0.82 14.40 18.49
N THR A 328 0.80 13.56 19.56
CA THR A 328 1.18 12.14 19.55
C THR A 328 0.56 11.36 18.40
N GLN A 329 -0.74 11.57 18.12
CA GLN A 329 -1.48 10.81 17.10
C GLN A 329 -0.96 11.03 15.67
N LYS A 330 -0.35 12.17 15.42
CA LYS A 330 0.15 12.55 14.08
C LYS A 330 1.65 12.87 14.03
N TYR A 331 2.38 12.58 15.10
CA TYR A 331 3.82 12.84 15.14
C TYR A 331 4.60 11.99 14.10
N ALA A 332 4.28 10.70 13.98
CA ALA A 332 4.90 9.84 12.98
C ALA A 332 4.63 10.31 11.54
N HIS A 333 3.49 10.98 11.31
CA HIS A 333 3.14 11.48 9.99
C HIS A 333 4.04 12.63 9.53
N VAL A 334 4.35 13.58 10.40
CA VAL A 334 5.27 14.69 10.09
C VAL A 334 6.75 14.30 10.20
N THR A 335 7.09 13.09 10.67
CA THR A 335 8.46 12.60 10.83
C THR A 335 8.73 11.39 9.93
N PHE A 336 8.41 10.19 10.37
CA PHE A 336 8.66 8.91 9.69
C PHE A 336 8.08 8.87 8.26
N PHE A 337 6.76 9.08 8.13
CA PHE A 337 6.10 9.02 6.81
C PHE A 337 6.52 10.18 5.90
N PHE A 338 6.67 11.37 6.45
CA PHE A 338 7.14 12.54 5.69
C PHE A 338 8.58 12.37 5.18
N ASN A 339 9.39 11.58 5.89
CA ASN A 339 10.75 11.21 5.48
C ASN A 339 10.79 9.95 4.60
N GLY A 340 9.65 9.49 4.10
CA GLY A 340 9.59 8.35 3.19
C GLY A 340 9.75 6.98 3.86
N GLY A 341 9.36 6.86 5.14
CA GLY A 341 9.45 5.63 5.91
C GLY A 341 10.80 5.44 6.63
N GLU A 342 11.54 6.53 6.84
CA GLU A 342 12.81 6.52 7.57
C GLU A 342 12.73 7.31 8.88
N GLU A 343 13.22 6.71 9.99
CA GLU A 343 13.31 7.37 11.30
C GLU A 343 14.49 8.39 11.42
N LYS A 344 15.08 8.73 10.30
CA LYS A 344 16.23 9.63 10.26
C LYS A 344 15.84 11.06 10.65
N VAL A 345 16.62 11.67 11.52
CA VAL A 345 16.63 13.11 11.77
C VAL A 345 17.71 13.73 10.89
N PHE A 346 17.34 14.68 10.04
CA PHE A 346 18.28 15.34 9.14
C PHE A 346 19.03 16.48 9.84
N ASP A 347 20.21 16.83 9.32
CA ASP A 347 20.95 17.98 9.84
C ASP A 347 20.09 19.26 9.72
N GLY A 348 19.97 20.00 10.83
CA GLY A 348 19.11 21.18 10.91
C GLY A 348 17.64 20.89 11.19
N GLU A 349 17.24 19.62 11.35
CA GLU A 349 15.88 19.21 11.73
C GLU A 349 15.76 19.14 13.26
N GLU A 350 14.73 19.78 13.79
CA GLU A 350 14.29 19.63 15.18
C GLU A 350 12.83 19.16 15.20
N ARG A 351 12.48 18.46 16.27
CA ARG A 351 11.16 17.83 16.43
C ARG A 351 10.56 18.23 17.77
N ILE A 352 9.27 18.62 17.73
CA ILE A 352 8.48 18.89 18.95
C ILE A 352 7.28 17.94 18.92
N LEU A 353 7.20 17.10 19.94
CA LEU A 353 6.06 16.22 20.21
C LEU A 353 5.23 16.83 21.34
N ILE A 354 3.96 17.08 21.09
CA ILE A 354 2.98 17.47 22.10
C ILE A 354 2.13 16.24 22.45
N PRO A 355 2.00 15.88 23.72
CA PRO A 355 1.14 14.77 24.11
C PRO A 355 -0.32 15.00 23.68
N SER A 356 -0.96 14.00 23.06
CA SER A 356 -2.39 14.02 22.84
C SER A 356 -3.14 13.85 24.18
N PRO A 357 -4.39 14.33 24.30
CA PRO A 357 -5.15 14.19 25.53
C PRO A 357 -5.43 12.71 25.85
N ASP A 358 -5.36 12.37 27.13
CA ASP A 358 -5.66 11.03 27.65
C ASP A 358 -7.18 10.90 27.84
N VAL A 359 -7.87 10.62 26.74
CA VAL A 359 -9.33 10.40 26.71
C VAL A 359 -9.65 9.12 25.96
N PRO A 360 -10.72 8.39 26.31
CA PRO A 360 -11.11 7.16 25.61
C PRO A 360 -11.39 7.37 24.10
N THR A 361 -12.05 8.49 23.77
CA THR A 361 -12.37 8.90 22.39
C THR A 361 -12.27 10.41 22.26
N PHE A 362 -11.85 10.91 21.09
CA PHE A 362 -11.53 12.33 20.92
C PHE A 362 -12.74 13.24 20.74
N ASP A 363 -13.95 12.71 20.59
CA ASP A 363 -15.20 13.48 20.70
C ASP A 363 -15.42 14.10 22.07
N LEU A 364 -14.82 13.51 23.11
CA LEU A 364 -14.86 14.03 24.48
C LEU A 364 -13.96 15.27 24.69
N LYS A 365 -12.99 15.48 23.79
CA LYS A 365 -12.12 16.66 23.78
C LYS A 365 -11.77 17.02 22.33
N PRO A 366 -12.71 17.64 21.56
CA PRO A 366 -12.54 17.88 20.13
C PRO A 366 -11.37 18.81 19.75
N GLU A 367 -11.00 19.73 20.64
CA GLU A 367 -9.81 20.57 20.47
C GLU A 367 -8.50 19.77 20.57
N MET A 368 -8.54 18.57 21.11
CA MET A 368 -7.38 17.71 21.34
C MET A 368 -6.21 18.49 21.97
N SER A 369 -5.03 18.53 21.33
CA SER A 369 -3.89 19.36 21.76
C SER A 369 -3.54 20.45 20.76
N ALA A 370 -4.51 20.90 19.93
CA ALA A 370 -4.27 21.88 18.88
C ALA A 370 -3.78 23.23 19.46
N TYR A 371 -4.31 23.67 20.59
CA TYR A 371 -3.88 24.92 21.23
C TYR A 371 -2.45 24.83 21.76
N GLU A 372 -2.08 23.74 22.41
CA GLU A 372 -0.73 23.50 22.93
C GLU A 372 0.29 23.38 21.78
N VAL A 373 -0.07 22.72 20.68
CA VAL A 373 0.74 22.70 19.46
C VAL A 373 0.93 24.12 18.91
N THR A 374 -0.14 24.91 18.89
CA THR A 374 -0.11 26.29 18.40
C THR A 374 0.75 27.18 19.31
N ASP A 375 0.64 27.07 20.62
CA ASP A 375 1.46 27.83 21.57
C ASP A 375 2.95 27.53 21.36
N ALA A 376 3.29 26.24 21.19
CA ALA A 376 4.68 25.81 20.97
C ALA A 376 5.23 26.32 19.62
N VAL A 377 4.45 26.23 18.54
CA VAL A 377 4.92 26.69 17.24
C VAL A 377 5.00 28.21 17.14
N VAL A 378 4.07 28.96 17.72
CA VAL A 378 4.11 30.44 17.74
C VAL A 378 5.37 30.90 18.48
N LYS A 379 5.68 30.29 19.64
CA LYS A 379 6.93 30.55 20.35
C LYS A 379 8.16 30.27 19.47
N ALA A 380 8.19 29.15 18.77
CA ALA A 380 9.28 28.79 17.86
C ALA A 380 9.43 29.79 16.68
N ILE A 381 8.32 30.35 16.18
CA ILE A 381 8.33 31.41 15.16
C ILE A 381 8.91 32.71 15.74
N GLU A 382 8.52 33.08 16.95
CA GLU A 382 9.03 34.28 17.64
C GLU A 382 10.53 34.23 17.86
N GLU A 383 11.08 33.05 18.16
CA GLU A 383 12.53 32.81 18.34
C GLU A 383 13.33 32.91 17.03
N GLU A 384 12.69 32.99 15.88
CA GLU A 384 13.29 33.14 14.53
C GLU A 384 14.33 32.03 14.21
N LYS A 385 14.14 30.82 14.74
CA LYS A 385 15.12 29.75 14.68
C LYS A 385 15.06 28.95 13.37
N TYR A 386 13.87 28.77 12.79
CA TYR A 386 13.65 27.87 11.67
C TYR A 386 13.41 28.61 10.37
N ASP A 387 13.93 28.03 9.27
CA ASP A 387 13.63 28.47 7.90
C ASP A 387 12.30 27.87 7.40
N VAL A 388 12.02 26.62 7.80
CA VAL A 388 10.81 25.88 7.41
C VAL A 388 10.16 25.25 8.63
N ILE A 389 8.85 25.28 8.71
CA ILE A 389 8.05 24.64 9.77
C ILE A 389 7.02 23.73 9.10
N ILE A 390 6.97 22.48 9.53
CA ILE A 390 5.99 21.49 9.06
C ILE A 390 5.18 21.05 10.26
N LEU A 391 3.89 21.33 10.21
CA LEU A 391 2.95 21.13 11.31
C LEU A 391 1.73 20.35 10.84
N ASN A 392 1.24 19.44 11.70
CA ASN A 392 -0.02 18.75 11.52
C ASN A 392 -0.99 19.06 12.67
N TYR A 393 -2.23 19.39 12.34
CA TYR A 393 -3.37 19.43 13.26
C TYR A 393 -4.22 18.18 13.08
N ALA A 394 -4.27 17.33 14.09
CA ALA A 394 -4.86 16.01 14.04
C ALA A 394 -6.40 15.97 14.06
N ASN A 395 -7.01 17.06 14.43
CA ASN A 395 -8.39 17.13 14.95
C ASN A 395 -9.46 16.63 13.99
N CYS A 396 -9.45 17.11 12.72
CA CYS A 396 -10.53 16.79 11.78
C CYS A 396 -10.56 15.31 11.40
N ASP A 397 -9.41 14.64 11.42
CA ASP A 397 -9.31 13.21 11.20
C ASP A 397 -9.69 12.42 12.46
N MET A 398 -8.99 12.66 13.57
CA MET A 398 -9.13 11.86 14.78
C MET A 398 -10.54 11.97 15.41
N VAL A 399 -11.12 13.18 15.41
CA VAL A 399 -12.50 13.39 15.87
C VAL A 399 -13.50 12.90 14.82
N GLY A 400 -13.18 13.06 13.54
CA GLY A 400 -14.00 12.56 12.43
C GLY A 400 -14.25 11.06 12.51
N HIS A 401 -13.25 10.28 12.89
CA HIS A 401 -13.36 8.83 13.09
C HIS A 401 -14.36 8.41 14.18
N THR A 402 -14.75 9.32 15.07
CA THR A 402 -15.77 9.01 16.10
C THR A 402 -17.19 8.98 15.53
N GLY A 403 -17.42 9.58 14.36
CA GLY A 403 -18.74 9.71 13.76
C GLY A 403 -19.67 10.72 14.46
N ILE A 404 -19.15 11.48 15.43
CA ILE A 404 -19.94 12.46 16.20
C ILE A 404 -19.87 13.83 15.53
N PHE A 405 -20.93 14.19 14.81
CA PHE A 405 -20.99 15.41 13.98
C PHE A 405 -20.64 16.69 14.73
N ASP A 406 -21.27 16.93 15.90
CA ASP A 406 -21.06 18.17 16.66
C ASP A 406 -19.64 18.27 17.22
N ALA A 407 -19.02 17.14 17.57
CA ALA A 407 -17.63 17.10 18.00
C ALA A 407 -16.68 17.41 16.82
N ALA A 408 -16.91 16.83 15.64
CA ALA A 408 -16.13 17.11 14.44
C ALA A 408 -16.25 18.61 14.04
N LYS A 409 -17.44 19.20 14.16
CA LYS A 409 -17.63 20.63 13.95
C LYS A 409 -16.80 21.47 14.93
N GLN A 410 -16.80 21.15 16.22
CA GLN A 410 -15.98 21.83 17.22
C GLN A 410 -14.48 21.65 16.96
N ALA A 411 -14.06 20.47 16.49
CA ALA A 411 -12.68 20.21 16.07
C ALA A 411 -12.24 21.13 14.93
N VAL A 412 -13.08 21.32 13.91
CA VAL A 412 -12.83 22.27 12.80
C VAL A 412 -12.71 23.71 13.30
N GLU A 413 -13.57 24.13 14.23
CA GLU A 413 -13.56 25.49 14.80
C GLU A 413 -12.28 25.75 15.64
N ALA A 414 -11.81 24.73 16.38
CA ALA A 414 -10.54 24.81 17.09
C ALA A 414 -9.35 24.93 16.14
N VAL A 415 -9.33 24.12 15.07
CA VAL A 415 -8.29 24.18 14.03
C VAL A 415 -8.29 25.53 13.33
N ASP A 416 -9.45 26.08 12.99
CA ASP A 416 -9.56 27.42 12.39
C ASP A 416 -8.88 28.49 13.25
N THR A 417 -9.18 28.50 14.54
CA THR A 417 -8.56 29.42 15.51
C THR A 417 -7.05 29.25 15.57
N CYS A 418 -6.57 28.03 15.62
CA CYS A 418 -5.15 27.68 15.69
C CYS A 418 -4.40 28.06 14.40
N VAL A 419 -4.97 27.76 13.25
CA VAL A 419 -4.43 28.15 11.93
C VAL A 419 -4.35 29.67 11.83
N GLY A 420 -5.38 30.40 12.26
CA GLY A 420 -5.37 31.87 12.28
C GLY A 420 -4.20 32.43 13.07
N ARG A 421 -4.00 31.97 14.31
CA ARG A 421 -2.90 32.39 15.17
C ARG A 421 -1.52 32.11 14.56
N MET A 422 -1.36 30.92 13.99
CA MET A 422 -0.09 30.53 13.36
C MET A 422 0.20 31.37 12.11
N VAL A 423 -0.78 31.56 11.25
CA VAL A 423 -0.63 32.40 10.04
C VAL A 423 -0.27 33.85 10.40
N ASP A 424 -0.94 34.42 11.39
CA ASP A 424 -0.63 35.79 11.85
C ASP A 424 0.83 35.88 12.36
N ALA A 425 1.31 34.91 13.13
CA ALA A 425 2.69 34.88 13.61
C ALA A 425 3.71 34.75 12.45
N ILE A 426 3.45 33.90 11.46
CA ILE A 426 4.31 33.73 10.27
C ILE A 426 4.37 35.01 9.45
N LEU A 427 3.21 35.62 9.18
CA LEU A 427 3.12 36.87 8.38
C LEU A 427 3.78 38.05 9.10
N ALA A 428 3.68 38.14 10.43
CA ALA A 428 4.36 39.16 11.23
C ALA A 428 5.89 39.10 11.10
N LYS A 429 6.44 37.92 10.80
CA LYS A 429 7.88 37.72 10.50
C LYS A 429 8.21 37.90 9.01
N GLY A 430 7.23 38.30 8.18
CA GLY A 430 7.39 38.44 6.72
C GLY A 430 7.58 37.06 6.03
N GLY A 431 7.11 36.01 6.65
CA GLY A 431 7.13 34.64 6.13
C GLY A 431 5.94 34.32 5.22
N VAL A 432 5.82 33.04 4.88
CA VAL A 432 4.76 32.49 4.01
C VAL A 432 4.13 31.27 4.67
N ALA A 433 2.79 31.16 4.65
CA ALA A 433 2.06 30.00 5.09
C ALA A 433 1.45 29.27 3.88
N LEU A 434 1.68 27.95 3.81
CA LEU A 434 1.00 27.02 2.91
C LEU A 434 0.08 26.16 3.77
N ILE A 435 -1.22 26.18 3.49
CA ILE A 435 -2.24 25.44 4.24
C ILE A 435 -2.79 24.37 3.32
N THR A 436 -2.82 23.12 3.78
CA THR A 436 -3.31 21.97 2.99
C THR A 436 -3.99 20.94 3.88
N ALA A 437 -4.65 19.97 3.26
CA ALA A 437 -5.06 18.73 3.87
C ALA A 437 -4.36 17.54 3.16
N ASP A 438 -4.22 16.44 3.84
CA ASP A 438 -3.61 15.21 3.32
C ASP A 438 -4.67 14.23 2.76
N HIS A 439 -5.87 14.23 3.33
CA HIS A 439 -7.05 13.48 2.87
C HIS A 439 -8.34 14.12 3.44
N GLY A 440 -9.50 13.54 3.12
CA GLY A 440 -10.78 13.94 3.70
C GLY A 440 -11.28 12.96 4.76
N ASN A 441 -12.00 13.49 5.75
CA ASN A 441 -12.73 12.76 6.79
C ASN A 441 -13.92 13.59 7.29
N ALA A 442 -13.70 14.75 7.94
CA ALA A 442 -14.74 15.60 8.52
C ALA A 442 -15.65 16.25 7.46
N ASP A 443 -15.35 16.15 6.19
CA ASP A 443 -16.19 16.61 5.07
C ASP A 443 -17.39 15.68 4.81
N LYS A 444 -17.44 14.48 5.44
CA LYS A 444 -18.56 13.55 5.38
C LYS A 444 -18.66 12.75 6.68
N MET A 445 -19.57 13.15 7.57
CA MET A 445 -19.77 12.54 8.89
C MET A 445 -20.95 11.58 8.96
N CYS A 446 -21.81 11.53 7.93
CA CYS A 446 -22.92 10.58 7.88
C CYS A 446 -23.26 10.16 6.44
N GLU A 447 -23.91 9.01 6.33
CA GLU A 447 -24.52 8.52 5.11
C GLU A 447 -25.86 9.23 4.83
N PRO A 448 -26.43 9.11 3.61
CA PRO A 448 -27.71 9.73 3.26
C PRO A 448 -28.87 9.32 4.15
N ASP A 449 -28.80 8.17 4.79
CA ASP A 449 -29.81 7.67 5.75
C ASP A 449 -29.61 8.20 7.18
N GLY A 450 -28.57 9.01 7.40
CA GLY A 450 -28.21 9.59 8.70
C GLY A 450 -27.34 8.70 9.60
N THR A 451 -26.95 7.50 9.15
CA THR A 451 -26.01 6.66 9.90
C THR A 451 -24.62 7.32 9.93
N PRO A 452 -23.89 7.23 11.08
CA PRO A 452 -22.54 7.78 11.18
C PRO A 452 -21.58 7.20 10.14
N PHE A 453 -20.79 8.07 9.50
CA PHE A 453 -19.71 7.68 8.61
C PHE A 453 -18.38 7.97 9.32
N THR A 454 -17.55 6.96 9.50
CA THR A 454 -16.33 7.03 10.31
C THR A 454 -15.05 6.75 9.51
N ALA A 455 -15.18 6.55 8.20
CA ALA A 455 -14.04 6.28 7.32
C ALA A 455 -13.54 7.58 6.64
N HIS A 456 -12.36 7.49 6.03
CA HIS A 456 -11.88 8.56 5.15
C HIS A 456 -12.76 8.70 3.91
N THR A 457 -12.66 9.83 3.22
CA THR A 457 -13.43 10.10 2.02
C THR A 457 -12.55 9.99 0.75
N THR A 458 -13.19 9.74 -0.39
CA THR A 458 -12.54 9.80 -1.71
C THR A 458 -12.61 11.21 -2.31
N LYS A 459 -12.97 12.20 -1.52
CA LYS A 459 -13.12 13.59 -1.97
C LYS A 459 -11.75 14.26 -2.11
N ILE A 460 -11.76 15.38 -2.83
CA ILE A 460 -10.57 16.16 -3.15
C ILE A 460 -10.08 16.89 -1.88
N GLY A 461 -8.74 16.98 -1.69
CA GLY A 461 -8.11 17.86 -0.70
C GLY A 461 -7.97 19.30 -1.21
N ARG A 462 -7.66 20.20 -0.30
CA ARG A 462 -7.34 21.61 -0.64
C ARG A 462 -5.94 21.99 -0.24
#